data_543863522589b303a754eaeb83b292de
#
_entry.id   543863522589b303a754eaeb83b292de
#
_cell.length_a   1.000
_cell.length_b   1.000
_cell.length_c   1.000
_cell.angle_alpha   90.00
_cell.angle_beta   90.00
_cell.angle_gamma   90.00
#
_symmetry.space_group_name_H-M   'P 1'
#
loop_
_entity.id
_entity.type
_entity.pdbx_description
1 polymer ?
#
loop_
_entity_poly.entity_id
_entity_poly.type
_entity_poly.pdbx_seq_one_letter_code
_entity_poly.pdbx_strand_id
1 'polypeptide(L)'
;MSYALSNGLSISVYFGKAEFPLSTANRITELHIIESVQLYVPQLNLSLVDTSKFLEKLGLQDGIPITISITNKGTTLQTLSFRLFSFSAKKENYAMKYKITAYLDLPVYWNGLATKTFRGTSSDALSALAAECGLSYIGAITSDSQLWTPGCSKNCEYAKYIAERGYASETSCMVLGVTMLKGMIYANIMDLADPIITLRALNTNSDDECLVSSYKVSAASGMNVSNGGYYTTRVKQSVVADAHTDKIESVTVKQNVSSPSINSVVRGMFNKQIITYAPIDCGNVSKHFEDAVYQNKRLKGLYTVNAEFICVGITPLTLCVPFNFYAVDSEGKPDEKDSGIYVTTARILYIDDFSRYYEKILASRIGTNAKYYAN
;
A
#
# COMPACT_ATOMS: atom_id res chain seq x y z
N MET A 1 1.82 -0.20 -32.13
CA MET A 1 1.87 1.31 -32.14
C MET A 1 1.52 1.80 -30.75
N SER A 2 2.40 2.56 -30.13
CA SER A 2 2.11 3.14 -28.82
C SER A 2 1.08 4.26 -28.92
N TYR A 3 0.16 4.31 -27.97
CA TYR A 3 -0.88 5.36 -27.91
C TYR A 3 -0.36 6.55 -27.12
N ALA A 4 -0.42 7.76 -27.70
CA ALA A 4 0.08 8.97 -27.07
C ALA A 4 -0.84 9.45 -25.94
N LEU A 5 -0.23 9.81 -24.81
CA LEU A 5 -0.88 10.41 -23.66
C LEU A 5 -0.62 11.93 -23.62
N SER A 6 -1.46 12.68 -22.89
CA SER A 6 -1.45 14.14 -22.89
C SER A 6 -0.14 14.80 -22.41
N ASN A 7 0.69 14.09 -21.65
CA ASN A 7 1.95 14.60 -21.09
C ASN A 7 3.21 14.07 -21.79
N GLY A 8 3.08 13.71 -23.08
CA GLY A 8 4.19 13.23 -23.92
C GLY A 8 4.59 11.78 -23.67
N LEU A 9 3.92 11.10 -22.76
CA LEU A 9 4.06 9.68 -22.56
C LEU A 9 3.28 8.91 -23.63
N SER A 10 3.62 7.64 -23.80
CA SER A 10 2.88 6.72 -24.66
C SER A 10 2.66 5.41 -23.92
N ILE A 11 1.55 4.74 -24.21
CA ILE A 11 1.19 3.46 -23.62
C ILE A 11 0.96 2.40 -24.66
N SER A 12 1.37 1.17 -24.39
CA SER A 12 1.01 -0.03 -25.12
C SER A 12 0.48 -1.09 -24.16
N VAL A 13 -0.55 -1.80 -24.58
CA VAL A 13 -1.20 -2.87 -23.83
C VAL A 13 -1.09 -4.17 -24.61
N TYR A 14 -0.55 -5.20 -24.01
CA TYR A 14 -0.39 -6.51 -24.62
C TYR A 14 -1.23 -7.55 -23.86
N PHE A 15 -1.92 -8.40 -24.60
CA PHE A 15 -2.58 -9.60 -24.10
C PHE A 15 -1.83 -10.82 -24.64
N GLY A 16 -1.10 -11.51 -23.75
CA GLY A 16 -0.11 -12.48 -24.20
C GLY A 16 1.00 -11.80 -25.01
N LYS A 17 1.16 -12.22 -26.27
CA LYS A 17 2.12 -11.62 -27.21
C LYS A 17 1.48 -10.61 -28.15
N ALA A 18 0.16 -10.47 -28.12
CA ALA A 18 -0.58 -9.64 -29.05
C ALA A 18 -0.80 -8.23 -28.48
N GLU A 19 -0.37 -7.21 -29.21
CA GLU A 19 -0.60 -5.80 -28.86
C GLU A 19 -2.03 -5.42 -29.18
N PHE A 20 -2.73 -4.82 -28.20
CA PHE A 20 -4.06 -4.25 -28.42
C PHE A 20 -3.94 -3.01 -29.33
N PRO A 21 -4.70 -2.94 -30.43
CA PRO A 21 -4.54 -1.89 -31.44
C PRO A 21 -5.17 -0.56 -30.97
N LEU A 22 -4.52 0.10 -30.02
CA LEU A 22 -4.97 1.39 -29.48
C LEU A 22 -5.10 2.45 -30.57
N SER A 23 -6.24 3.14 -30.60
CA SER A 23 -6.59 4.19 -31.56
C SER A 23 -7.72 5.05 -30.98
N THR A 24 -8.21 6.02 -31.71
CA THR A 24 -9.40 6.80 -31.31
C THR A 24 -10.66 5.93 -31.19
N ALA A 25 -10.77 4.86 -31.96
CA ALA A 25 -11.89 3.92 -31.92
C ALA A 25 -11.69 2.80 -30.90
N ASN A 26 -10.46 2.29 -30.76
CA ASN A 26 -10.07 1.29 -29.78
C ASN A 26 -9.28 1.98 -28.68
N ARG A 27 -9.88 2.25 -27.54
CA ARG A 27 -9.24 3.09 -26.52
C ARG A 27 -9.36 2.54 -25.12
N ILE A 28 -8.44 2.98 -24.29
CA ILE A 28 -8.53 2.86 -22.85
C ILE A 28 -9.51 3.94 -22.38
N THR A 29 -10.57 3.54 -21.67
CA THR A 29 -11.47 4.49 -21.01
C THR A 29 -11.06 4.72 -19.56
N GLU A 30 -10.40 3.74 -18.94
CA GLU A 30 -9.93 3.82 -17.59
C GLU A 30 -8.83 2.78 -17.36
N LEU A 31 -7.73 3.18 -16.74
CA LEU A 31 -6.69 2.28 -16.29
C LEU A 31 -6.26 2.69 -14.89
N HIS A 32 -6.34 1.77 -13.94
CA HIS A 32 -5.81 1.92 -12.60
C HIS A 32 -4.86 0.78 -12.29
N ILE A 33 -3.63 1.09 -11.94
CA ILE A 33 -2.68 0.14 -11.35
C ILE A 33 -2.45 0.56 -9.91
N ILE A 34 -2.82 -0.29 -8.97
CA ILE A 34 -2.89 0.04 -7.55
C ILE A 34 -1.88 -0.81 -6.79
N GLU A 35 -1.01 -0.17 -6.03
CA GLU A 35 -0.20 -0.80 -4.97
C GLU A 35 -0.46 -0.09 -3.64
N SER A 36 -0.49 -0.83 -2.54
CA SER A 36 -0.78 -0.28 -1.23
C SER A 36 -0.29 -1.20 -0.12
N VAL A 37 0.08 -0.61 1.01
CA VAL A 37 0.40 -1.37 2.25
C VAL A 37 -0.81 -2.14 2.81
N GLN A 38 -2.01 -1.92 2.29
CA GLN A 38 -3.22 -2.66 2.66
C GLN A 38 -3.61 -3.72 1.63
N LEU A 39 -3.13 -3.56 0.39
CA LEU A 39 -3.31 -4.51 -0.69
C LEU A 39 -2.02 -5.31 -0.83
N TYR A 40 -2.06 -6.56 -0.38
CA TYR A 40 -0.88 -7.43 -0.43
C TYR A 40 -0.54 -7.93 -1.83
N VAL A 41 -1.38 -7.61 -2.83
CA VAL A 41 -1.17 -7.95 -4.23
C VAL A 41 -1.52 -6.74 -5.09
N PRO A 42 -0.59 -6.17 -5.85
CA PRO A 42 -0.88 -5.10 -6.80
C PRO A 42 -1.92 -5.53 -7.82
N GLN A 43 -2.85 -4.64 -8.13
CA GLN A 43 -4.01 -4.89 -8.96
C GLN A 43 -4.05 -3.94 -10.15
N LEU A 44 -4.40 -4.48 -11.32
CA LEU A 44 -4.75 -3.73 -12.51
C LEU A 44 -6.28 -3.78 -12.70
N ASN A 45 -6.90 -2.62 -12.82
CA ASN A 45 -8.26 -2.45 -13.31
C ASN A 45 -8.19 -1.70 -14.64
N LEU A 46 -8.68 -2.33 -15.71
CA LEU A 46 -8.57 -1.81 -17.07
C LEU A 46 -9.93 -1.85 -17.76
N SER A 47 -10.37 -0.70 -18.23
CA SER A 47 -11.59 -0.56 -19.03
C SER A 47 -11.22 -0.17 -20.47
N LEU A 48 -11.69 -0.95 -21.43
CA LEU A 48 -11.36 -0.81 -22.85
C LEU A 48 -12.62 -0.73 -23.71
N VAL A 49 -12.54 0.03 -24.78
CA VAL A 49 -13.47 -0.03 -25.91
C VAL A 49 -12.77 -0.73 -27.07
N ASP A 50 -13.34 -1.82 -27.55
CA ASP A 50 -12.86 -2.61 -28.70
C ASP A 50 -13.90 -2.63 -29.82
N THR A 51 -13.65 -1.87 -30.87
CA THR A 51 -14.47 -1.84 -32.10
C THR A 51 -13.97 -2.84 -33.14
N SER A 52 -12.74 -3.29 -33.01
CA SER A 52 -12.06 -4.22 -33.94
C SER A 52 -12.35 -5.68 -33.66
N LYS A 53 -13.04 -5.99 -32.54
CA LYS A 53 -13.25 -7.34 -32.03
C LYS A 53 -11.94 -8.09 -31.77
N PHE A 54 -10.91 -7.36 -31.40
CA PHE A 54 -9.58 -7.93 -31.15
C PHE A 54 -9.61 -8.93 -29.99
N LEU A 55 -10.19 -8.53 -28.84
CA LEU A 55 -10.27 -9.37 -27.65
C LEU A 55 -11.20 -10.59 -27.85
N GLU A 56 -12.28 -10.42 -28.65
CA GLU A 56 -13.16 -11.53 -29.01
C GLU A 56 -12.41 -12.58 -29.87
N LYS A 57 -11.64 -12.13 -30.86
CA LYS A 57 -10.83 -13.00 -31.72
C LYS A 57 -9.66 -13.66 -30.98
N LEU A 58 -9.08 -12.95 -30.00
CA LEU A 58 -8.01 -13.49 -29.18
C LEU A 58 -8.50 -14.60 -28.26
N GLY A 59 -9.77 -14.57 -27.86
CA GLY A 59 -10.37 -15.51 -26.90
C GLY A 59 -9.78 -15.32 -25.51
N LEU A 60 -10.23 -14.27 -24.81
CA LEU A 60 -9.78 -14.02 -23.43
C LEU A 60 -10.04 -15.23 -22.53
N GLN A 61 -9.02 -15.67 -21.81
CA GLN A 61 -9.09 -16.76 -20.84
C GLN A 61 -8.44 -16.32 -19.53
N ASP A 62 -8.89 -16.89 -18.43
CA ASP A 62 -8.27 -16.67 -17.12
C ASP A 62 -6.77 -16.97 -17.15
N GLY A 63 -5.99 -16.13 -16.47
CA GLY A 63 -4.56 -16.28 -16.41
C GLY A 63 -3.77 -15.80 -17.64
N ILE A 64 -4.42 -15.24 -18.67
CA ILE A 64 -3.70 -14.62 -19.80
C ILE A 64 -2.79 -13.50 -19.24
N PRO A 65 -1.49 -13.43 -19.64
CA PRO A 65 -0.63 -12.33 -19.24
C PRO A 65 -1.07 -11.03 -19.89
N ILE A 66 -1.10 -9.96 -19.11
CA ILE A 66 -1.37 -8.59 -19.56
C ILE A 66 -0.15 -7.77 -19.25
N THR A 67 0.46 -7.16 -20.26
CA THR A 67 1.63 -6.30 -20.08
C THR A 67 1.28 -4.87 -20.46
N ILE A 68 1.58 -3.95 -19.54
CA ILE A 68 1.43 -2.51 -19.75
C ILE A 68 2.84 -1.93 -19.91
N SER A 69 3.11 -1.29 -21.03
CA SER A 69 4.37 -0.60 -21.31
C SER A 69 4.13 0.90 -21.40
N ILE A 70 4.81 1.67 -20.56
CA ILE A 70 4.79 3.13 -20.57
C ILE A 70 6.12 3.62 -21.12
N THR A 71 6.08 4.46 -22.12
CA THR A 71 7.27 4.99 -22.81
C THR A 71 7.24 6.51 -22.89
N ASN A 72 8.42 7.12 -22.95
CA ASN A 72 8.59 8.53 -23.22
C ASN A 72 9.51 8.70 -24.44
N LYS A 73 9.01 9.35 -25.49
CA LYS A 73 9.77 9.56 -26.75
C LYS A 73 10.46 8.29 -27.26
N GLY A 74 9.79 7.14 -27.15
CA GLY A 74 10.30 5.84 -27.60
C GLY A 74 11.19 5.10 -26.58
N THR A 75 11.58 5.73 -25.47
CA THR A 75 12.31 5.06 -24.40
C THR A 75 11.33 4.44 -23.41
N THR A 76 11.46 3.16 -23.14
CA THR A 76 10.63 2.47 -22.15
C THR A 76 11.01 2.93 -20.75
N LEU A 77 10.06 3.57 -20.06
CA LEU A 77 10.22 4.00 -18.68
C LEU A 77 9.82 2.89 -17.71
N GLN A 78 8.72 2.19 -18.02
CA GLN A 78 8.18 1.17 -17.13
C GLN A 78 7.46 0.08 -17.91
N THR A 79 7.66 -1.17 -17.51
CA THR A 79 6.92 -2.33 -18.01
C THR A 79 6.36 -3.10 -16.82
N LEU A 80 5.04 -3.24 -16.80
CA LEU A 80 4.30 -3.88 -15.71
C LEU A 80 3.56 -5.10 -16.24
N SER A 81 3.67 -6.22 -15.56
CA SER A 81 3.09 -7.50 -15.97
C SER A 81 2.05 -7.97 -14.96
N PHE A 82 0.89 -8.35 -15.48
CA PHE A 82 -0.25 -8.84 -14.70
C PHE A 82 -0.78 -10.13 -15.30
N ARG A 83 -1.63 -10.84 -14.54
CA ARG A 83 -2.42 -11.99 -14.99
C ARG A 83 -3.89 -11.67 -14.90
N LEU A 84 -4.62 -11.91 -15.98
CA LEU A 84 -6.06 -11.78 -16.02
C LEU A 84 -6.69 -12.64 -14.91
N PHE A 85 -7.48 -12.01 -14.06
CA PHE A 85 -8.24 -12.69 -13.01
C PHE A 85 -9.72 -12.79 -13.37
N SER A 86 -10.30 -11.69 -13.86
CA SER A 86 -11.70 -11.67 -14.28
C SER A 86 -11.93 -10.59 -15.34
N PHE A 87 -12.93 -10.77 -16.16
CA PHE A 87 -13.40 -9.73 -17.06
C PHE A 87 -14.91 -9.79 -17.23
N SER A 88 -15.47 -8.66 -17.61
CA SER A 88 -16.85 -8.57 -18.11
C SER A 88 -16.86 -7.84 -19.44
N ALA A 89 -17.75 -8.23 -20.33
CA ALA A 89 -17.92 -7.63 -21.64
C ALA A 89 -19.36 -7.17 -21.83
N LYS A 90 -19.54 -5.95 -22.30
CA LYS A 90 -20.86 -5.38 -22.63
C LYS A 90 -20.84 -4.84 -24.05
N LYS A 91 -21.79 -5.27 -24.87
CA LYS A 91 -21.97 -4.73 -26.21
C LYS A 91 -22.73 -3.40 -26.13
N GLU A 92 -22.14 -2.34 -26.65
CA GLU A 92 -22.78 -1.04 -26.81
C GLU A 92 -22.65 -0.59 -28.25
N ASN A 93 -23.77 -0.56 -28.99
CA ASN A 93 -23.80 -0.27 -30.43
C ASN A 93 -22.87 -1.20 -31.22
N TYR A 94 -21.84 -0.65 -31.86
CA TYR A 94 -20.85 -1.38 -32.67
C TYR A 94 -19.56 -1.74 -31.93
N ALA A 95 -19.45 -1.40 -30.66
CA ALA A 95 -18.27 -1.60 -29.84
C ALA A 95 -18.54 -2.60 -28.70
N MET A 96 -17.49 -3.30 -28.29
CA MET A 96 -17.46 -4.06 -27.05
C MET A 96 -16.74 -3.27 -25.98
N LYS A 97 -17.36 -3.07 -24.83
CA LYS A 97 -16.70 -2.53 -23.63
C LYS A 97 -16.28 -3.67 -22.73
N TYR A 98 -15.00 -3.71 -22.42
CA TYR A 98 -14.43 -4.68 -21.50
C TYR A 98 -14.04 -3.98 -20.19
N LYS A 99 -14.39 -4.62 -19.08
CA LYS A 99 -13.83 -4.31 -17.76
C LYS A 99 -13.01 -5.50 -17.32
N ILE A 100 -11.75 -5.29 -17.08
CA ILE A 100 -10.75 -6.31 -16.81
C ILE A 100 -10.16 -6.05 -15.44
N THR A 101 -10.08 -7.08 -14.61
CA THR A 101 -9.32 -7.09 -13.36
C THR A 101 -8.20 -8.10 -13.49
N ALA A 102 -6.99 -7.69 -13.17
CA ALA A 102 -5.82 -8.55 -13.20
C ALA A 102 -4.94 -8.29 -11.96
N TYR A 103 -4.21 -9.32 -11.55
CA TYR A 103 -3.25 -9.24 -10.45
C TYR A 103 -1.83 -9.33 -10.97
N LEU A 104 -0.88 -8.82 -10.19
CA LEU A 104 0.54 -8.88 -10.50
C LEU A 104 0.94 -10.28 -11.02
N ASP A 105 1.76 -10.36 -12.06
CA ASP A 105 2.19 -11.62 -12.67
C ASP A 105 3.15 -12.41 -11.75
N LEU A 106 2.57 -12.86 -10.64
CA LEU A 106 3.17 -13.73 -9.64
C LEU A 106 2.10 -14.67 -9.07
N PRO A 107 1.55 -15.60 -9.89
CA PRO A 107 0.45 -16.46 -9.47
C PRO A 107 0.83 -17.37 -8.28
N VAL A 108 2.10 -17.72 -8.14
CA VAL A 108 2.59 -18.47 -6.98
C VAL A 108 2.37 -17.68 -5.69
N TYR A 109 2.53 -16.34 -5.71
CA TYR A 109 2.34 -15.51 -4.53
C TYR A 109 0.87 -15.38 -4.13
N TRP A 110 0.01 -14.96 -5.05
CA TRP A 110 -1.38 -14.64 -4.70
C TRP A 110 -2.36 -15.80 -4.78
N ASN A 111 -2.00 -16.91 -5.43
CA ASN A 111 -2.87 -18.10 -5.58
C ASN A 111 -2.21 -19.41 -5.14
N GLY A 112 -0.88 -19.45 -5.00
CA GLY A 112 -0.18 -20.62 -4.49
C GLY A 112 -0.42 -20.82 -2.99
N LEU A 113 -0.50 -22.08 -2.57
CA LEU A 113 -0.64 -22.45 -1.16
C LEU A 113 0.72 -22.37 -0.44
N ALA A 114 0.71 -21.81 0.74
CA ALA A 114 1.86 -21.82 1.63
C ALA A 114 2.01 -23.21 2.26
N THR A 115 3.11 -23.88 1.98
CA THR A 115 3.37 -25.25 2.45
C THR A 115 4.58 -25.35 3.36
N LYS A 116 5.41 -24.31 3.43
CA LYS A 116 6.66 -24.33 4.17
C LYS A 116 6.56 -23.56 5.48
N THR A 117 7.15 -24.15 6.50
CA THR A 117 7.36 -23.54 7.80
C THR A 117 8.73 -22.89 7.82
N PHE A 118 8.80 -21.65 8.30
CA PHE A 118 10.04 -20.90 8.46
C PHE A 118 10.42 -20.79 9.94
N ARG A 119 11.72 -20.87 10.22
CA ARG A 119 12.28 -20.64 11.55
C ARG A 119 13.19 -19.43 11.49
N GLY A 120 12.98 -18.48 12.38
CA GLY A 120 13.73 -17.23 12.44
C GLY A 120 12.82 -16.04 12.75
N THR A 121 13.29 -14.86 12.46
CA THR A 121 12.51 -13.63 12.64
C THR A 121 11.41 -13.50 11.58
N SER A 122 10.44 -12.62 11.79
CA SER A 122 9.42 -12.30 10.77
C SER A 122 10.07 -11.79 9.48
N SER A 123 11.14 -11.02 9.60
CA SER A 123 11.91 -10.53 8.46
C SER A 123 12.56 -11.66 7.66
N ASP A 124 13.18 -12.66 8.36
CA ASP A 124 13.77 -13.84 7.72
C ASP A 124 12.70 -14.67 7.00
N ALA A 125 11.57 -14.88 7.65
CA ALA A 125 10.46 -15.67 7.10
C ALA A 125 9.86 -15.01 5.85
N LEU A 126 9.65 -13.68 5.88
CA LEU A 126 9.15 -12.93 4.73
C LEU A 126 10.17 -12.89 3.58
N SER A 127 11.46 -12.77 3.89
CA SER A 127 12.53 -12.82 2.90
C SER A 127 12.55 -14.17 2.17
N ALA A 128 12.48 -15.26 2.93
CA ALA A 128 12.43 -16.62 2.36
C ALA A 128 11.17 -16.84 1.50
N LEU A 129 10.01 -16.39 2.00
CA LEU A 129 8.74 -16.48 1.26
C LEU A 129 8.76 -15.62 -0.02
N ALA A 130 9.34 -14.45 0.03
CA ALA A 130 9.49 -13.57 -1.13
C ALA A 130 10.35 -14.25 -2.22
N ALA A 131 11.49 -14.83 -1.83
CA ALA A 131 12.36 -15.55 -2.74
C ALA A 131 11.65 -16.74 -3.42
N GLU A 132 10.87 -17.53 -2.67
CA GLU A 132 10.07 -18.62 -3.20
C GLU A 132 9.01 -18.18 -4.20
N CYS A 133 8.45 -17.00 -3.98
CA CYS A 133 7.42 -16.42 -4.83
C CYS A 133 7.96 -15.60 -6.01
N GLY A 134 9.27 -15.42 -6.13
CA GLY A 134 9.89 -14.61 -7.19
C GLY A 134 9.77 -13.09 -6.96
N LEU A 135 9.66 -12.67 -5.69
CA LEU A 135 9.68 -11.26 -5.26
C LEU A 135 11.09 -10.88 -4.81
N SER A 136 11.54 -9.67 -5.12
CA SER A 136 12.66 -9.05 -4.40
C SER A 136 12.19 -8.66 -2.99
N TYR A 137 13.12 -8.63 -2.02
CA TYR A 137 12.78 -8.31 -0.64
C TYR A 137 13.60 -7.15 -0.10
N ILE A 138 12.91 -6.21 0.54
CA ILE A 138 13.50 -5.12 1.32
C ILE A 138 12.79 -5.15 2.67
N GLY A 139 13.52 -5.47 3.74
CA GLY A 139 12.91 -5.65 5.06
C GLY A 139 13.68 -4.96 6.17
N ALA A 140 12.93 -4.47 7.18
CA ALA A 140 13.47 -4.01 8.43
C ALA A 140 13.95 -5.19 9.28
N ILE A 141 14.89 -4.94 10.17
CA ILE A 141 15.36 -5.91 11.16
C ILE A 141 14.27 -6.11 12.21
N THR A 142 13.98 -7.37 12.53
CA THR A 142 13.00 -7.74 13.56
C THR A 142 13.63 -8.63 14.63
N SER A 143 13.02 -8.66 15.83
CA SER A 143 13.57 -9.36 17.01
C SER A 143 12.59 -10.40 17.58
N ASP A 144 11.83 -11.05 16.71
CA ASP A 144 10.69 -11.93 17.00
C ASP A 144 10.91 -13.37 16.54
N SER A 145 12.12 -13.91 16.73
CA SER A 145 12.48 -15.25 16.27
C SER A 145 11.55 -16.33 16.81
N GLN A 146 10.91 -17.06 15.93
CA GLN A 146 9.98 -18.14 16.23
C GLN A 146 9.83 -19.12 15.06
N LEU A 147 8.90 -20.05 15.20
CA LEU A 147 8.47 -20.95 14.14
C LEU A 147 7.20 -20.38 13.48
N TRP A 148 7.33 -19.99 12.23
CA TRP A 148 6.23 -19.47 11.41
C TRP A 148 5.62 -20.62 10.64
N THR A 149 4.39 -20.98 10.96
CA THR A 149 3.70 -22.15 10.35
C THR A 149 2.52 -21.66 9.52
N PRO A 150 2.41 -22.03 8.24
CA PRO A 150 1.28 -21.68 7.41
C PRO A 150 0.04 -22.47 7.82
N GLY A 151 -1.10 -21.81 7.96
CA GLY A 151 -2.39 -22.40 8.31
C GLY A 151 -3.22 -22.78 7.09
N CYS A 152 -2.71 -23.53 6.11
CA CYS A 152 -3.41 -23.85 4.85
C CYS A 152 -3.88 -22.60 4.08
N SER A 153 -3.13 -21.52 4.15
CA SER A 153 -3.44 -20.23 3.50
C SER A 153 -2.67 -20.06 2.19
N LYS A 154 -3.06 -19.08 1.40
CA LYS A 154 -2.27 -18.65 0.25
C LYS A 154 -0.99 -17.95 0.70
N ASN A 155 0.04 -17.94 -0.15
CA ASN A 155 1.32 -17.29 0.18
C ASN A 155 1.15 -15.80 0.56
N CYS A 156 0.27 -15.04 -0.11
CA CYS A 156 0.00 -13.65 0.24
C CYS A 156 -0.71 -13.49 1.61
N GLU A 157 -1.59 -14.41 1.96
CA GLU A 157 -2.26 -14.44 3.26
C GLU A 157 -1.28 -14.84 4.36
N TYR A 158 -0.37 -15.75 4.05
CA TYR A 158 0.71 -16.13 4.96
C TYR A 158 1.71 -15.00 5.18
N ALA A 159 2.07 -14.25 4.12
CA ALA A 159 2.88 -13.04 4.25
C ALA A 159 2.20 -12.01 5.18
N LYS A 160 0.91 -11.80 4.99
CA LYS A 160 0.09 -10.93 5.86
C LYS A 160 0.12 -11.42 7.31
N TYR A 161 -0.12 -12.71 7.52
CA TYR A 161 -0.09 -13.33 8.85
C TYR A 161 1.24 -13.08 9.56
N ILE A 162 2.38 -13.29 8.87
CA ILE A 162 3.72 -13.03 9.43
C ILE A 162 3.89 -11.53 9.74
N ALA A 163 3.55 -10.66 8.78
CA ALA A 163 3.74 -9.22 8.91
C ALA A 163 2.92 -8.60 10.06
N GLU A 164 1.69 -9.05 10.25
CA GLU A 164 0.81 -8.57 11.33
C GLU A 164 1.29 -8.98 12.73
N ARG A 165 2.13 -10.01 12.80
CA ARG A 165 2.67 -10.56 14.05
C ARG A 165 4.14 -10.24 14.27
N GLY A 166 4.77 -9.63 13.29
CA GLY A 166 6.16 -9.25 13.38
C GLY A 166 6.43 -8.17 14.42
N TYR A 167 7.59 -8.19 15.02
CA TYR A 167 7.99 -7.28 16.08
C TYR A 167 9.46 -6.86 15.94
N ALA A 168 9.71 -5.57 15.97
CA ALA A 168 11.07 -5.04 16.01
C ALA A 168 11.39 -4.43 17.39
N SER A 169 10.47 -3.64 17.95
CA SER A 169 10.59 -3.00 19.26
C SER A 169 9.20 -2.60 19.80
N GLU A 170 9.13 -2.19 21.06
CA GLU A 170 7.90 -1.70 21.68
C GLU A 170 7.26 -0.51 20.96
N THR A 171 8.06 0.28 20.26
CA THR A 171 7.61 1.45 19.50
C THR A 171 7.46 1.17 18.02
N SER A 172 7.82 -0.01 17.53
CA SER A 172 7.76 -0.34 16.11
C SER A 172 6.34 -0.34 15.56
N CYS A 173 6.22 -0.03 14.28
CA CYS A 173 5.00 -0.17 13.51
C CYS A 173 5.36 -0.81 12.17
N MET A 174 5.29 -2.14 12.14
CA MET A 174 5.66 -2.92 10.97
C MET A 174 4.55 -2.89 9.93
N VAL A 175 4.90 -2.66 8.69
CA VAL A 175 3.98 -2.56 7.56
C VAL A 175 4.52 -3.36 6.40
N LEU A 176 3.66 -4.14 5.75
CA LEU A 176 3.99 -4.92 4.57
C LEU A 176 3.31 -4.33 3.35
N GLY A 177 4.04 -4.20 2.26
CA GLY A 177 3.53 -3.85 0.94
C GLY A 177 4.19 -4.67 -0.14
N VAL A 178 3.48 -4.90 -1.25
CA VAL A 178 4.05 -5.47 -2.46
C VAL A 178 3.89 -4.45 -3.57
N THR A 179 5.01 -4.18 -4.27
CA THR A 179 5.03 -3.19 -5.35
C THR A 179 4.69 -3.79 -6.69
N MET A 180 4.22 -2.96 -7.61
CA MET A 180 3.96 -3.36 -9.00
C MET A 180 5.24 -3.80 -9.75
N LEU A 181 6.42 -3.50 -9.22
CA LEU A 181 7.73 -3.91 -9.72
C LEU A 181 8.23 -5.23 -9.08
N LYS A 182 7.33 -6.02 -8.49
CA LYS A 182 7.65 -7.31 -7.85
C LYS A 182 8.60 -7.19 -6.65
N GLY A 183 8.48 -6.10 -5.89
CA GLY A 183 9.19 -5.90 -4.62
C GLY A 183 8.28 -6.15 -3.43
N MET A 184 8.70 -6.94 -2.47
CA MET A 184 8.08 -7.05 -1.14
C MET A 184 8.82 -6.12 -0.19
N ILE A 185 8.11 -5.15 0.38
CA ILE A 185 8.67 -4.17 1.31
C ILE A 185 8.06 -4.44 2.69
N TYR A 186 8.92 -4.71 3.68
CA TYR A 186 8.53 -4.89 5.07
C TYR A 186 9.25 -3.83 5.90
N ALA A 187 8.57 -2.77 6.25
CA ALA A 187 9.17 -1.58 6.85
C ALA A 187 8.67 -1.33 8.26
N ASN A 188 9.56 -0.85 9.14
CA ASN A 188 9.17 -0.18 10.36
C ASN A 188 8.97 1.30 10.07
N ILE A 189 7.72 1.74 9.91
CA ILE A 189 7.42 3.14 9.57
C ILE A 189 7.75 4.14 10.68
N MET A 190 8.07 3.69 11.89
CA MET A 190 8.54 4.54 12.98
C MET A 190 10.05 4.79 12.95
N ASP A 191 10.77 4.08 12.06
CA ASP A 191 12.23 4.10 11.95
C ASP A 191 12.64 4.18 10.47
N LEU A 192 12.01 5.09 9.75
CA LEU A 192 12.36 5.35 8.35
C LEU A 192 13.52 6.34 8.27
N ALA A 193 14.35 6.16 7.24
CA ALA A 193 15.40 7.11 6.93
C ALA A 193 14.84 8.51 6.62
N ASP A 194 15.68 9.52 6.73
CA ASP A 194 15.33 10.89 6.33
C ASP A 194 14.89 10.95 4.86
N PRO A 195 13.90 11.78 4.52
CA PRO A 195 13.40 11.87 3.17
C PRO A 195 14.42 12.51 2.22
N ILE A 196 14.72 11.81 1.13
CA ILE A 196 15.60 12.30 0.06
C ILE A 196 14.81 12.87 -1.13
N ILE A 197 13.51 12.59 -1.19
CA ILE A 197 12.62 13.01 -2.28
C ILE A 197 11.77 14.17 -1.78
N THR A 198 11.64 15.22 -2.60
CA THR A 198 10.74 16.35 -2.33
C THR A 198 9.71 16.45 -3.44
N LEU A 199 8.43 16.44 -3.08
CA LEU A 199 7.32 16.80 -3.95
C LEU A 199 6.96 18.28 -3.72
N ARG A 200 6.70 19.01 -4.81
CA ARG A 200 6.32 20.42 -4.74
C ARG A 200 4.99 20.66 -5.42
N ALA A 201 4.17 21.51 -4.82
CA ALA A 201 2.95 21.99 -5.48
C ALA A 201 3.29 22.88 -6.68
N LEU A 202 2.46 22.84 -7.74
CA LEU A 202 2.68 23.60 -8.99
C LEU A 202 2.77 25.12 -8.79
N ASN A 203 2.27 25.64 -7.68
CA ASN A 203 2.37 27.06 -7.35
C ASN A 203 3.76 27.46 -6.80
N THR A 204 4.66 26.52 -6.63
CA THR A 204 6.04 26.79 -6.26
C THR A 204 6.87 26.93 -7.54
N ASN A 205 7.50 28.08 -7.77
CA ASN A 205 8.37 28.30 -8.91
C ASN A 205 9.62 27.41 -8.80
N SER A 206 9.53 26.17 -9.26
CA SER A 206 10.65 25.23 -9.25
C SER A 206 10.69 24.41 -10.53
N ASP A 207 11.88 24.17 -11.03
CA ASP A 207 12.14 23.30 -12.19
C ASP A 207 12.18 21.81 -11.85
N ASP A 208 11.69 21.42 -10.66
CA ASP A 208 11.72 20.06 -10.16
C ASP A 208 10.80 19.13 -10.97
N GLU A 209 11.30 17.94 -11.28
CA GLU A 209 10.59 16.93 -12.08
C GLU A 209 9.35 16.33 -11.38
N CYS A 210 9.22 16.51 -10.06
CA CYS A 210 8.17 15.92 -9.23
C CYS A 210 7.13 16.95 -8.79
N LEU A 211 6.37 17.48 -9.74
CA LEU A 211 5.34 18.47 -9.48
C LEU A 211 3.99 17.83 -9.14
N VAL A 212 3.37 18.34 -8.07
CA VAL A 212 2.03 17.97 -7.64
C VAL A 212 1.02 18.95 -8.25
N SER A 213 0.17 18.45 -9.15
CA SER A 213 -0.85 19.26 -9.83
C SER A 213 -2.01 19.64 -8.91
N SER A 214 -2.36 18.75 -7.99
CA SER A 214 -3.33 18.99 -6.93
C SER A 214 -3.06 18.11 -5.73
N TYR A 215 -3.47 18.58 -4.57
CA TYR A 215 -3.37 17.79 -3.34
C TYR A 215 -4.57 18.03 -2.44
N LYS A 216 -4.83 17.07 -1.57
CA LYS A 216 -5.85 17.15 -0.53
C LYS A 216 -5.27 16.58 0.75
N VAL A 217 -5.21 17.41 1.79
CA VAL A 217 -4.81 16.99 3.12
C VAL A 217 -6.03 16.93 4.02
N SER A 218 -6.19 15.83 4.73
CA SER A 218 -7.28 15.61 5.69
C SER A 218 -6.71 15.09 7.00
N ALA A 219 -7.05 15.77 8.09
CA ALA A 219 -6.68 15.33 9.42
C ALA A 219 -7.82 14.49 10.01
N ALA A 220 -7.47 13.34 10.60
CA ALA A 220 -8.42 12.61 11.41
C ALA A 220 -8.76 13.41 12.67
N SER A 221 -10.03 13.40 13.05
CA SER A 221 -10.42 14.01 14.31
C SER A 221 -9.73 13.31 15.49
N GLY A 222 -9.48 14.04 16.59
CA GLY A 222 -8.92 13.46 17.82
C GLY A 222 -9.74 12.27 18.37
N MET A 223 -11.01 12.13 17.98
CA MET A 223 -11.86 11.00 18.30
C MET A 223 -11.41 9.69 17.64
N ASN A 224 -10.91 9.75 16.39
CA ASN A 224 -10.36 8.58 15.72
C ASN A 224 -9.04 8.12 16.36
N VAL A 225 -8.28 9.05 16.89
CA VAL A 225 -7.03 8.74 17.62
C VAL A 225 -7.33 8.09 18.97
N SER A 226 -8.40 8.52 19.67
CA SER A 226 -8.83 7.89 20.92
C SER A 226 -9.25 6.43 20.73
N ASN A 227 -9.83 6.10 19.58
CA ASN A 227 -10.12 4.72 19.19
C ASN A 227 -8.85 3.90 18.89
N GLY A 228 -7.73 4.55 18.61
CA GLY A 228 -6.41 3.93 18.46
C GLY A 228 -5.73 3.55 19.78
N GLY A 229 -6.28 4.00 20.91
CA GLY A 229 -5.97 3.51 22.25
C GLY A 229 -4.67 3.99 22.87
N TYR A 230 -4.75 5.05 23.69
CA TYR A 230 -3.73 5.32 24.71
C TYR A 230 -3.70 4.25 25.80
N TYR A 231 -4.82 3.57 26.02
CA TYR A 231 -4.97 2.48 26.95
C TYR A 231 -5.64 1.34 26.23
N THR A 232 -4.93 0.27 26.03
CA THR A 232 -5.52 -0.94 25.47
C THR A 232 -5.35 -2.05 26.48
N THR A 233 -6.46 -2.63 26.91
CA THR A 233 -6.43 -3.91 27.63
C THR A 233 -6.36 -5.01 26.58
N ARG A 234 -5.39 -5.86 26.72
CA ARG A 234 -5.27 -7.08 25.94
C ARG A 234 -5.94 -8.21 26.66
N VAL A 235 -6.71 -8.95 25.91
CA VAL A 235 -7.19 -10.25 26.38
C VAL A 235 -6.41 -11.29 25.59
N LYS A 236 -5.51 -11.97 26.25
CA LYS A 236 -4.83 -13.15 25.72
C LYS A 236 -5.60 -14.36 26.19
N GLN A 237 -6.19 -15.08 25.27
CA GLN A 237 -6.64 -16.41 25.53
C GLN A 237 -5.45 -17.35 25.29
N SER A 238 -4.83 -17.84 26.35
CA SER A 238 -3.84 -18.90 26.20
C SER A 238 -4.61 -20.23 26.18
N VAL A 239 -4.58 -20.88 25.03
CA VAL A 239 -4.92 -22.29 24.97
C VAL A 239 -3.71 -23.05 25.55
N VAL A 240 -3.77 -23.33 26.85
CA VAL A 240 -2.82 -24.27 27.43
C VAL A 240 -3.25 -25.65 26.93
N ALA A 241 -2.28 -26.45 26.52
CA ALA A 241 -2.47 -27.81 26.01
C ALA A 241 -3.15 -28.78 27.02
N ASP A 242 -3.40 -28.35 28.23
CA ASP A 242 -4.18 -29.04 29.23
C ASP A 242 -5.65 -28.65 29.10
N ALA A 243 -6.46 -29.59 28.69
CA ALA A 243 -7.87 -29.46 28.33
C ALA A 243 -8.82 -28.91 29.41
N HIS A 244 -8.34 -28.33 30.48
CA HIS A 244 -9.18 -27.92 31.62
C HIS A 244 -9.05 -26.47 32.11
N THR A 245 -8.18 -25.64 31.51
CA THR A 245 -8.08 -24.23 31.92
C THR A 245 -7.83 -23.31 30.76
N ASP A 246 -8.89 -22.82 30.16
CA ASP A 246 -8.86 -21.60 29.33
C ASP A 246 -8.55 -20.41 30.25
N LYS A 247 -7.28 -20.07 30.40
CA LYS A 247 -6.89 -18.84 31.10
C LYS A 247 -7.01 -17.68 30.16
N ILE A 248 -7.98 -16.82 30.41
CA ILE A 248 -8.03 -15.50 29.80
C ILE A 248 -7.15 -14.59 30.66
N GLU A 249 -5.98 -14.24 30.13
CA GLU A 249 -5.12 -13.23 30.74
C GLU A 249 -5.41 -11.86 30.11
N SER A 250 -5.78 -10.89 30.93
CA SER A 250 -5.90 -9.50 30.51
C SER A 250 -4.65 -8.73 30.94
N VAL A 251 -3.94 -8.16 29.95
CA VAL A 251 -2.79 -7.30 30.22
C VAL A 251 -3.14 -5.89 29.76
N THR A 252 -3.06 -4.92 30.66
CA THR A 252 -3.25 -3.50 30.32
C THR A 252 -1.92 -2.88 29.99
N VAL A 253 -1.73 -2.45 28.73
CA VAL A 253 -0.53 -1.77 28.31
C VAL A 253 -0.83 -0.29 28.08
N LYS A 254 -0.10 0.55 28.79
CA LYS A 254 -0.07 1.98 28.51
C LYS A 254 0.79 2.21 27.26
N GLN A 255 0.20 2.69 26.20
CA GLN A 255 1.00 3.24 25.12
C GLN A 255 1.50 4.62 25.54
N ASN A 256 2.79 4.73 25.83
CA ASN A 256 3.46 6.03 25.98
C ASN A 256 3.68 6.66 24.59
N VAL A 257 2.62 6.85 23.85
CA VAL A 257 2.70 7.59 22.61
C VAL A 257 2.45 9.04 22.92
N SER A 258 3.51 9.83 22.99
CA SER A 258 3.39 11.28 22.92
C SER A 258 3.02 11.66 21.48
N SER A 259 1.76 11.51 21.11
CA SER A 259 1.29 12.09 19.85
C SER A 259 1.09 13.59 20.07
N PRO A 260 1.80 14.45 19.37
CA PRO A 260 1.63 15.91 19.49
C PRO A 260 0.24 16.38 19.06
N SER A 261 -0.51 15.55 18.32
CA SER A 261 -1.83 15.87 17.80
C SER A 261 -2.97 15.73 18.79
N ILE A 262 -2.74 15.19 19.99
CA ILE A 262 -3.82 15.00 20.96
C ILE A 262 -3.77 16.10 21.99
N ASN A 263 -4.75 16.99 21.88
CA ASN A 263 -5.04 18.00 22.89
C ASN A 263 -5.33 17.31 24.24
N SER A 264 -4.82 17.90 25.33
CA SER A 264 -5.02 17.43 26.71
C SER A 264 -6.50 17.30 27.09
N VAL A 265 -7.39 18.09 26.48
CA VAL A 265 -8.84 18.01 26.67
C VAL A 265 -9.40 16.69 26.13
N VAL A 266 -8.93 16.22 24.99
CA VAL A 266 -9.36 14.95 24.41
C VAL A 266 -8.88 13.79 25.24
N ARG A 267 -7.67 13.88 25.83
CA ARG A 267 -7.16 12.87 26.78
C ARG A 267 -8.05 12.69 28.00
N GLY A 268 -8.60 13.78 28.54
CA GLY A 268 -9.49 13.74 29.71
C GLY A 268 -10.88 13.15 29.44
N MET A 269 -11.37 13.30 28.20
CA MET A 269 -12.70 12.81 27.80
C MET A 269 -12.75 11.28 27.58
N PHE A 270 -11.65 10.66 27.22
CA PHE A 270 -11.60 9.25 26.77
C PHE A 270 -10.75 8.35 27.69
N ASN A 271 -10.92 8.48 29.00
CA ASN A 271 -10.31 7.56 29.97
C ASN A 271 -10.85 6.12 29.89
N LYS A 272 -11.51 5.75 28.79
CA LYS A 272 -12.06 4.42 28.62
C LYS A 272 -11.01 3.48 28.04
N GLN A 273 -10.83 2.39 28.76
CA GLN A 273 -10.05 1.25 28.35
C GLN A 273 -10.66 0.60 27.11
N ILE A 274 -9.93 0.56 26.00
CA ILE A 274 -10.36 -0.17 24.81
C ILE A 274 -9.84 -1.59 24.93
N ILE A 275 -10.75 -2.55 25.01
CA ILE A 275 -10.41 -3.97 25.00
C ILE A 275 -10.12 -4.38 23.58
N THR A 276 -8.92 -4.87 23.34
CA THR A 276 -8.54 -5.47 22.06
C THR A 276 -8.29 -6.93 22.29
N TYR A 277 -9.01 -7.75 21.53
CA TYR A 277 -8.76 -9.18 21.50
C TYR A 277 -7.55 -9.45 20.59
N ALA A 278 -6.54 -10.09 21.15
CA ALA A 278 -5.51 -10.70 20.33
C ALA A 278 -6.14 -11.90 19.61
N PRO A 279 -5.90 -12.11 18.31
CA PRO A 279 -6.34 -13.33 17.65
C PRO A 279 -5.72 -14.52 18.38
N ILE A 280 -6.55 -15.51 18.65
CA ILE A 280 -6.10 -16.78 19.25
C ILE A 280 -5.24 -17.46 18.19
N ASP A 281 -3.97 -17.62 18.49
CA ASP A 281 -3.04 -18.24 17.56
C ASP A 281 -2.41 -19.44 18.24
N CYS A 282 -2.86 -20.62 17.82
CA CYS A 282 -2.48 -21.90 18.42
C CYS A 282 -1.01 -22.28 18.21
N GLY A 283 -0.17 -21.41 17.69
CA GLY A 283 1.23 -21.72 17.38
C GLY A 283 2.24 -20.67 17.74
N ASN A 284 1.82 -19.51 18.19
CA ASN A 284 2.72 -18.36 18.35
C ASN A 284 3.06 -18.12 19.82
N VAL A 285 4.26 -18.51 20.23
CA VAL A 285 4.78 -18.39 21.60
C VAL A 285 5.71 -17.18 21.77
N SER A 286 5.68 -16.22 20.84
CA SER A 286 6.51 -15.03 20.94
C SER A 286 6.12 -14.20 22.17
N LYS A 287 7.11 -13.81 22.98
CA LYS A 287 6.92 -12.85 24.10
C LYS A 287 6.34 -11.50 23.62
N HIS A 288 6.50 -11.21 22.33
CA HIS A 288 6.11 -9.95 21.70
C HIS A 288 4.78 -10.02 20.96
N PHE A 289 4.10 -11.17 20.99
CA PHE A 289 2.78 -11.31 20.39
C PHE A 289 1.82 -10.21 20.84
N GLU A 290 1.93 -9.84 22.10
CA GLU A 290 1.13 -8.78 22.69
C GLU A 290 1.40 -7.42 22.03
N ASP A 291 2.63 -7.12 21.69
CA ASP A 291 3.01 -5.86 21.05
C ASP A 291 2.64 -5.83 19.57
N ALA A 292 2.70 -6.96 18.89
CA ALA A 292 2.31 -7.10 17.49
C ALA A 292 0.85 -6.70 17.24
N VAL A 293 -0.06 -7.00 18.17
CA VAL A 293 -1.48 -6.62 18.07
C VAL A 293 -1.68 -5.09 17.99
N TYR A 294 -0.74 -4.31 18.50
CA TYR A 294 -0.84 -2.84 18.49
C TYR A 294 -0.32 -2.20 17.21
N GLN A 295 0.52 -2.88 16.46
CA GLN A 295 1.17 -2.29 15.28
C GLN A 295 0.15 -1.79 14.27
N ASN A 296 -0.86 -2.61 13.97
CA ASN A 296 -1.95 -2.22 13.07
C ASN A 296 -2.77 -1.03 13.57
N LYS A 297 -2.82 -0.85 14.89
CA LYS A 297 -3.50 0.29 15.50
C LYS A 297 -2.62 1.53 15.56
N ARG A 298 -1.31 1.37 15.67
CA ARG A 298 -0.37 2.48 15.64
C ARG A 298 -0.41 3.19 14.30
N LEU A 299 -0.46 2.47 13.18
CA LEU A 299 -0.60 3.09 11.87
C LEU A 299 -1.84 4.01 11.81
N LYS A 300 -2.99 3.51 12.26
CA LYS A 300 -4.24 4.28 12.26
C LYS A 300 -4.30 5.36 13.34
N GLY A 301 -3.65 5.14 14.47
CA GLY A 301 -3.68 6.04 15.63
C GLY A 301 -2.63 7.14 15.62
N LEU A 302 -1.47 6.91 15.04
CA LEU A 302 -0.36 7.86 14.98
C LEU A 302 -0.37 8.65 13.67
N TYR A 303 -0.56 7.97 12.55
CA TYR A 303 -0.63 8.59 11.24
C TYR A 303 -2.03 9.16 10.99
N THR A 304 -2.33 10.26 11.66
CA THR A 304 -3.68 10.86 11.68
C THR A 304 -3.94 11.84 10.54
N VAL A 305 -2.89 12.31 9.88
CA VAL A 305 -3.01 13.17 8.71
C VAL A 305 -2.82 12.31 7.47
N ASN A 306 -3.86 12.25 6.66
CA ASN A 306 -3.85 11.55 5.39
C ASN A 306 -3.86 12.58 4.25
N ALA A 307 -3.03 12.34 3.26
CA ALA A 307 -2.92 13.20 2.10
C ALA A 307 -3.05 12.40 0.81
N GLU A 308 -3.62 13.05 -0.17
CA GLU A 308 -3.71 12.60 -1.55
C GLU A 308 -2.98 13.62 -2.42
N PHE A 309 -2.00 13.18 -3.17
CA PHE A 309 -1.23 14.00 -4.10
C PHE A 309 -1.45 13.47 -5.51
N ILE A 310 -1.76 14.35 -6.45
CA ILE A 310 -1.86 14.03 -7.87
C ILE A 310 -0.64 14.62 -8.55
N CYS A 311 0.24 13.75 -9.00
CA CYS A 311 1.50 14.12 -9.65
C CYS A 311 1.36 14.01 -11.17
N VAL A 312 2.01 14.92 -11.89
CA VAL A 312 2.14 14.87 -13.35
C VAL A 312 3.44 14.16 -13.68
N GLY A 313 3.34 13.00 -14.32
CA GLY A 313 4.51 12.19 -14.64
C GLY A 313 4.73 11.02 -13.67
N ILE A 314 5.86 10.34 -13.83
CA ILE A 314 6.23 9.18 -13.02
C ILE A 314 7.10 9.66 -11.87
N THR A 315 6.67 9.38 -10.64
CA THR A 315 7.45 9.72 -9.46
C THR A 315 8.43 8.58 -9.09
N PRO A 316 9.58 8.91 -8.46
CA PRO A 316 10.51 7.89 -7.95
C PRO A 316 10.03 7.26 -6.63
N LEU A 317 8.83 7.61 -6.17
CA LEU A 317 8.27 7.09 -4.92
C LEU A 317 7.84 5.63 -5.07
N THR A 318 7.99 4.89 -4.00
CA THR A 318 7.41 3.55 -3.82
C THR A 318 6.78 3.45 -2.43
N LEU A 319 6.19 2.29 -2.08
CA LEU A 319 5.56 2.09 -0.78
C LEU A 319 6.55 2.27 0.36
N CYS A 320 6.07 2.80 1.49
CA CYS A 320 6.84 3.03 2.71
C CYS A 320 8.04 3.98 2.56
N VAL A 321 8.14 4.75 1.46
CA VAL A 321 9.18 5.75 1.29
C VAL A 321 8.73 7.07 1.90
N PRO A 322 9.52 7.67 2.81
CA PRO A 322 9.29 9.01 3.30
C PRO A 322 9.66 10.04 2.23
N PHE A 323 8.91 11.12 2.15
CA PHE A 323 9.17 12.24 1.26
C PHE A 323 8.76 13.57 1.90
N ASN A 324 9.44 14.63 1.53
CA ASN A 324 9.02 15.99 1.87
C ASN A 324 7.94 16.45 0.90
N PHE A 325 6.90 17.07 1.40
CA PHE A 325 5.96 17.84 0.59
C PHE A 325 6.07 19.31 0.93
N TYR A 326 6.17 20.14 -0.09
CA TYR A 326 6.26 21.59 0.05
C TYR A 326 5.12 22.26 -0.72
N ALA A 327 4.30 23.00 0.01
CA ALA A 327 3.25 23.87 -0.54
C ALA A 327 3.46 25.31 -0.10
N VAL A 328 2.93 26.23 -0.85
CA VAL A 328 2.86 27.65 -0.48
C VAL A 328 1.40 28.08 -0.34
N ASP A 329 1.15 29.00 0.56
CA ASP A 329 -0.16 29.62 0.75
C ASP A 329 -0.46 30.66 -0.37
N SER A 330 -1.60 31.32 -0.27
CA SER A 330 -2.02 32.36 -1.23
C SER A 330 -1.11 33.59 -1.27
N GLU A 331 -0.25 33.78 -0.28
CA GLU A 331 0.73 34.86 -0.19
C GLU A 331 2.13 34.45 -0.68
N GLY A 332 2.29 33.20 -1.12
CA GLY A 332 3.58 32.64 -1.54
C GLY A 332 4.51 32.25 -0.39
N LYS A 333 4.00 32.21 0.84
CA LYS A 333 4.75 31.74 2.02
C LYS A 333 4.59 30.23 2.17
N PRO A 334 5.53 29.52 2.82
CA PRO A 334 5.38 28.11 3.12
C PRO A 334 4.06 27.84 3.86
N ASP A 335 3.24 26.97 3.31
CA ASP A 335 2.04 26.49 3.99
C ASP A 335 2.44 25.47 5.04
N GLU A 336 2.63 25.94 6.27
CA GLU A 336 3.05 25.10 7.40
C GLU A 336 2.03 24.03 7.76
N LYS A 337 0.78 24.20 7.40
CA LYS A 337 -0.29 23.25 7.71
C LYS A 337 -0.20 22.02 6.80
N ASP A 338 0.02 22.22 5.52
CA ASP A 338 -0.04 21.15 4.51
C ASP A 338 1.36 20.61 4.15
N SER A 339 2.41 21.43 4.29
CA SER A 339 3.81 21.00 4.10
C SER A 339 4.27 20.04 5.21
N GLY A 340 5.27 19.20 4.92
CA GLY A 340 5.89 18.32 5.91
C GLY A 340 6.35 16.98 5.35
N ILE A 341 6.77 16.09 6.25
CA ILE A 341 7.23 14.74 5.91
C ILE A 341 6.03 13.79 5.90
N TYR A 342 5.84 13.13 4.78
CA TYR A 342 4.81 12.13 4.57
C TYR A 342 5.45 10.78 4.24
N VAL A 343 4.72 9.70 4.54
CA VAL A 343 5.11 8.33 4.18
C VAL A 343 4.11 7.79 3.17
N THR A 344 4.60 7.26 2.06
CA THR A 344 3.76 6.69 1.00
C THR A 344 3.08 5.41 1.50
N THR A 345 1.74 5.41 1.49
CA THR A 345 0.93 4.25 1.89
C THR A 345 0.26 3.55 0.72
N ALA A 346 0.02 4.26 -0.37
CA ALA A 346 -0.45 3.68 -1.61
C ALA A 346 -0.04 4.54 -2.80
N ARG A 347 0.01 3.90 -3.96
CA ARG A 347 0.34 4.53 -5.23
C ARG A 347 -0.58 3.98 -6.31
N ILE A 348 -1.16 4.86 -7.10
CA ILE A 348 -2.11 4.51 -8.14
C ILE A 348 -1.65 5.18 -9.44
N LEU A 349 -1.27 4.38 -10.42
CA LEU A 349 -1.10 4.85 -11.79
C LEU A 349 -2.48 4.91 -12.42
N TYR A 350 -2.84 6.05 -12.95
CA TYR A 350 -4.16 6.32 -13.48
C TYR A 350 -4.11 6.89 -14.88
N ILE A 351 -4.91 6.34 -15.80
CA ILE A 351 -5.16 6.90 -17.13
C ILE A 351 -6.67 7.03 -17.29
N ASP A 352 -7.13 8.24 -17.62
CA ASP A 352 -8.55 8.54 -17.83
C ASP A 352 -8.99 8.42 -19.30
N ASP A 353 -10.28 8.59 -19.57
CA ASP A 353 -10.88 8.53 -20.92
C ASP A 353 -10.36 9.64 -21.85
N PHE A 354 -9.72 10.69 -21.30
CA PHE A 354 -9.05 11.75 -22.08
C PHE A 354 -7.57 11.45 -22.34
N SER A 355 -7.13 10.23 -22.10
CA SER A 355 -5.72 9.82 -22.26
C SER A 355 -4.74 10.64 -21.42
N ARG A 356 -5.18 11.11 -20.26
CA ARG A 356 -4.31 11.81 -19.32
C ARG A 356 -3.75 10.81 -18.32
N TYR A 357 -2.44 10.85 -18.18
CA TYR A 357 -1.72 10.06 -17.20
C TYR A 357 -1.49 10.87 -15.92
N TYR A 358 -1.82 10.28 -14.80
CA TYR A 358 -1.56 10.82 -13.48
C TYR A 358 -1.00 9.73 -12.57
N GLU A 359 -0.20 10.14 -11.63
CA GLU A 359 0.18 9.32 -10.50
C GLU A 359 -0.44 9.88 -9.23
N LYS A 360 -1.32 9.10 -8.61
CA LYS A 360 -1.93 9.45 -7.34
C LYS A 360 -1.15 8.77 -6.22
N ILE A 361 -0.58 9.57 -5.32
CA ILE A 361 0.12 9.12 -4.13
C ILE A 361 -0.82 9.32 -2.94
N LEU A 362 -1.13 8.24 -2.23
CA LEU A 362 -1.74 8.31 -0.92
C LEU A 362 -0.63 8.21 0.11
N ALA A 363 -0.62 9.14 1.04
CA ALA A 363 0.41 9.21 2.06
C ALA A 363 -0.17 9.63 3.40
N SER A 364 0.57 9.34 4.45
CA SER A 364 0.17 9.69 5.79
C SER A 364 1.34 10.26 6.58
N ARG A 365 1.04 11.10 7.57
CA ARG A 365 2.04 11.61 8.50
C ARG A 365 1.52 11.63 9.93
N ILE A 366 2.45 11.76 10.88
CA ILE A 366 2.13 11.86 12.30
C ILE A 366 1.74 13.30 12.62
N GLY A 367 0.54 13.45 13.21
CA GLY A 367 0.12 14.70 13.86
C GLY A 367 -0.38 15.81 12.94
N THR A 368 -1.02 16.79 13.57
CA THR A 368 -1.60 17.98 12.96
C THR A 368 -1.00 19.27 13.51
N ASN A 369 0.06 19.20 14.32
CA ASN A 369 0.60 20.36 15.01
C ASN A 369 1.57 21.14 14.10
N ALA A 370 1.34 22.44 13.96
CA ALA A 370 2.17 23.35 13.16
C ALA A 370 3.69 23.30 13.51
N LYS A 371 4.02 22.97 14.75
CA LYS A 371 5.43 22.78 15.16
C LYS A 371 6.16 21.64 14.44
N TYR A 372 5.45 20.71 13.81
CA TYR A 372 6.04 19.66 12.98
C TYR A 372 6.58 20.16 11.64
N TYR A 373 6.17 21.34 11.23
CA TYR A 373 6.51 21.93 9.94
C TYR A 373 7.71 22.85 9.98
N ALA A 374 8.17 23.16 11.18
CA ALA A 374 9.21 24.20 11.39
C ALA A 374 10.65 23.66 11.45
N ASN A 375 10.86 22.34 11.23
CA ASN A 375 12.21 21.74 11.24
C ASN A 375 12.58 21.21 9.87
#